data_0d838059bc3f80032204a76cd9002835
#
_entry.id   0d838059bc3f80032204a76cd9002835
#
_cell.length_a   1.000
_cell.length_b   1.000
_cell.length_c   1.000
_cell.angle_alpha   90.00
_cell.angle_beta   90.00
_cell.angle_gamma   90.00
#
_symmetry.space_group_name_H-M   'P 1'
#
loop_
_entity.id
_entity.type
_entity.pdbx_description
1 polymer ?
#
loop_
_entity_poly.entity_id
_entity_poly.type
_entity_poly.pdbx_seq_one_letter_code
_entity_poly.pdbx_strand_id
1 'polypeptide(L)'
;MDKSKFSLLSNIKYPEDLRKLSIDQLPQVCKELREDIIDEVAVNPGHFASSLGVVEITVALHYVYNTPNDRIVWDVGHQAYGHKILTGRREVFCTNRKLHGIRPFPTPLESEYDTFACGHASNSISAALGMAVAARKLGQSDRSVVAVIGDGAMSGGLAFEGLNNVSSTPNDMLIILNDNDMSIDRAVGGMEKYLLNLDTNETYNKLRFKASQWLHSKGYLNDDRKKGIIRLNNALKSALSHQQNIFEGMNIRYFGPFDGHDVKEVVRLLQQLKKMKGPKLLHLHTTKGKGYEPAEKSATIWHAPGKFDPETGERLIADTSNKPPKYQDVFGNTLLELAQQNPKIVGVTPAMPTGCSMNIMMKAMPDRTFDVGIAEGHAVTFSGGMAKDGLIPFCNIYSSFAQRAYDNIIHDMALLNLPVVLCLDRAGLVGEDGPTHHGAFDMAALRPIPHLTIASPMNEHELRNLMYSAQLPNQGSYVIRYPRGNGVLVDWKNQMEEIKTGTGRKLKDGDDIAVITIGPIGNDAAKAIAELEAEGKPLSIAHYDLRFLKPLDNSLLEEVGKKFKHIVTIEDGVRNGGMGSAVLEWMSDHGYQPTITRMGLPDDFVEHGTVSQLREIVHLDNNSIKETLKAVSRS
;
A
#
# COMPACT_ATOMS: atom_id res chain seq x y z
N MET A 1 1.71 19.63 -22.54
CA MET A 1 0.65 19.14 -23.46
C MET A 1 -0.34 20.25 -23.73
N ASP A 2 -0.89 20.31 -24.94
CA ASP A 2 -1.96 21.26 -25.25
C ASP A 2 -3.28 20.78 -24.67
N LYS A 3 -3.66 21.32 -23.52
CA LYS A 3 -4.91 20.98 -22.81
C LYS A 3 -6.15 21.63 -23.43
N SER A 4 -5.97 22.53 -24.42
CA SER A 4 -7.06 23.18 -25.14
C SER A 4 -7.72 22.28 -26.19
N LYS A 5 -7.10 21.13 -26.52
CA LYS A 5 -7.62 20.17 -27.50
C LYS A 5 -8.97 19.55 -27.11
N PHE A 6 -9.35 19.59 -25.81
CA PHE A 6 -10.58 18.99 -25.30
C PHE A 6 -11.71 20.00 -25.26
N SER A 7 -12.81 19.71 -25.95
CA SER A 7 -13.92 20.64 -26.16
C SER A 7 -14.75 20.89 -24.90
N LEU A 8 -14.94 19.87 -24.06
CA LEU A 8 -15.73 19.95 -22.83
C LEU A 8 -14.85 20.02 -21.58
N LEU A 9 -13.86 19.14 -21.46
CA LEU A 9 -13.01 19.03 -20.27
C LEU A 9 -12.21 20.33 -20.02
N SER A 10 -11.85 21.07 -21.08
CA SER A 10 -11.17 22.37 -20.95
C SER A 10 -11.98 23.43 -20.21
N ASN A 11 -13.30 23.27 -20.17
CA ASN A 11 -14.21 24.19 -19.49
C ASN A 11 -14.64 23.69 -18.09
N ILE A 12 -14.11 22.55 -17.63
CA ILE A 12 -14.41 21.96 -16.33
C ILE A 12 -13.19 22.16 -15.43
N LYS A 13 -13.31 23.10 -14.49
CA LYS A 13 -12.30 23.30 -13.45
C LYS A 13 -12.69 22.59 -12.16
N TYR A 14 -13.97 22.70 -11.79
CA TYR A 14 -14.54 22.11 -10.58
C TYR A 14 -15.81 21.31 -10.87
N PRO A 15 -16.27 20.46 -9.96
CA PRO A 15 -17.51 19.67 -10.15
C PRO A 15 -18.75 20.50 -10.47
N GLU A 16 -18.78 21.77 -10.06
CA GLU A 16 -19.87 22.70 -10.37
C GLU A 16 -19.98 22.98 -11.88
N ASP A 17 -18.85 23.03 -12.58
CA ASP A 17 -18.85 23.22 -14.03
C ASP A 17 -19.35 21.97 -14.74
N LEU A 18 -18.95 20.78 -14.26
CA LEU A 18 -19.45 19.51 -14.78
C LEU A 18 -20.97 19.39 -14.63
N ARG A 19 -21.55 19.85 -13.51
CA ARG A 19 -22.99 19.82 -13.26
C ARG A 19 -23.81 20.75 -14.15
N LYS A 20 -23.20 21.70 -14.86
CA LYS A 20 -23.87 22.56 -15.86
C LYS A 20 -24.13 21.85 -17.19
N LEU A 21 -23.44 20.74 -17.44
CA LEU A 21 -23.59 19.98 -18.68
C LEU A 21 -24.86 19.13 -18.67
N SER A 22 -25.39 18.82 -19.87
CA SER A 22 -26.45 17.83 -20.00
C SER A 22 -25.90 16.41 -19.82
N ILE A 23 -26.75 15.47 -19.41
CA ILE A 23 -26.39 14.05 -19.27
C ILE A 23 -25.85 13.49 -20.60
N ASP A 24 -26.35 13.99 -21.75
CA ASP A 24 -25.90 13.53 -23.07
C ASP A 24 -24.47 13.93 -23.42
N GLN A 25 -23.92 14.94 -22.75
CA GLN A 25 -22.53 15.36 -22.93
C GLN A 25 -21.52 14.56 -22.06
N LEU A 26 -21.98 13.86 -21.03
CA LEU A 26 -21.09 13.14 -20.11
C LEU A 26 -20.25 12.03 -20.76
N PRO A 27 -20.75 11.27 -21.76
CA PRO A 27 -19.90 10.31 -22.47
C PRO A 27 -18.67 10.96 -23.13
N GLN A 28 -18.85 12.18 -23.70
CA GLN A 28 -17.73 12.94 -24.28
C GLN A 28 -16.74 13.40 -23.18
N VAL A 29 -17.23 13.85 -22.02
CA VAL A 29 -16.37 14.20 -20.88
C VAL A 29 -15.56 12.98 -20.42
N CYS A 30 -16.19 11.79 -20.32
CA CYS A 30 -15.49 10.55 -19.98
C CYS A 30 -14.38 10.21 -20.99
N LYS A 31 -14.66 10.38 -22.28
CA LYS A 31 -13.66 10.15 -23.33
C LYS A 31 -12.49 11.11 -23.18
N GLU A 32 -12.73 12.40 -23.06
CA GLU A 32 -11.70 13.43 -22.94
C GLU A 32 -10.88 13.27 -21.64
N LEU A 33 -11.54 12.93 -20.51
CA LEU A 33 -10.87 12.67 -19.24
C LEU A 33 -9.95 11.45 -19.32
N ARG A 34 -10.37 10.40 -20.02
CA ARG A 34 -9.55 9.20 -20.24
C ARG A 34 -8.32 9.52 -21.07
N GLU A 35 -8.49 10.27 -22.17
CA GLU A 35 -7.38 10.71 -23.02
C GLU A 35 -6.40 11.61 -22.24
N ASP A 36 -6.89 12.53 -21.40
CA ASP A 36 -6.06 13.40 -20.55
C ASP A 36 -5.22 12.57 -19.55
N ILE A 37 -5.82 11.53 -18.94
CA ILE A 37 -5.11 10.59 -18.05
C ILE A 37 -4.04 9.80 -18.81
N ILE A 38 -4.33 9.30 -20.00
CA ILE A 38 -3.39 8.54 -20.85
C ILE A 38 -2.18 9.41 -21.18
N ASP A 39 -2.42 10.61 -21.70
CA ASP A 39 -1.38 11.54 -22.10
C ASP A 39 -0.47 11.95 -20.93
N GLU A 40 -1.04 12.23 -19.77
CA GLU A 40 -0.30 12.66 -18.59
C GLU A 40 0.53 11.51 -18.00
N VAL A 41 -0.06 10.31 -17.85
CA VAL A 41 0.62 9.18 -17.21
C VAL A 41 1.68 8.57 -18.12
N ALA A 42 1.55 8.69 -19.43
CA ALA A 42 2.57 8.26 -20.39
C ALA A 42 3.93 8.95 -20.13
N VAL A 43 3.91 10.23 -19.78
CA VAL A 43 5.11 11.05 -19.51
C VAL A 43 5.46 11.08 -18.02
N ASN A 44 4.44 11.16 -17.16
CA ASN A 44 4.58 11.25 -15.69
C ASN A 44 3.98 10.00 -15.04
N PRO A 45 4.77 8.92 -14.87
CA PRO A 45 4.27 7.61 -14.47
C PRO A 45 3.53 7.58 -13.13
N GLY A 46 2.46 6.80 -13.08
CA GLY A 46 1.64 6.63 -11.87
C GLY A 46 0.71 5.43 -11.98
N HIS A 47 -0.36 5.41 -11.16
CA HIS A 47 -1.40 4.39 -11.17
C HIS A 47 -2.34 4.57 -12.37
N PHE A 48 -2.21 3.71 -13.36
CA PHE A 48 -2.82 3.93 -14.68
C PHE A 48 -4.12 3.16 -14.90
N ALA A 49 -4.04 1.82 -15.02
CA ALA A 49 -5.19 1.01 -15.39
C ALA A 49 -6.38 1.13 -14.42
N SER A 50 -6.11 1.28 -13.12
CA SER A 50 -7.14 1.48 -12.10
C SER A 50 -7.87 2.82 -12.28
N SER A 51 -7.18 3.90 -12.65
CA SER A 51 -7.80 5.20 -12.91
C SER A 51 -8.64 5.19 -14.17
N LEU A 52 -8.22 4.48 -15.22
CA LEU A 52 -9.01 4.32 -16.47
C LEU A 52 -10.30 3.52 -16.24
N GLY A 53 -10.27 2.53 -15.36
CA GLY A 53 -11.41 1.67 -15.06
C GLY A 53 -12.58 2.36 -14.35
N VAL A 54 -12.38 3.55 -13.77
CA VAL A 54 -13.41 4.26 -12.97
C VAL A 54 -13.75 5.66 -13.51
N VAL A 55 -13.40 5.96 -14.73
CA VAL A 55 -13.65 7.29 -15.33
C VAL A 55 -15.15 7.62 -15.29
N GLU A 56 -16.02 6.72 -15.74
CA GLU A 56 -17.47 6.92 -15.76
C GLU A 56 -18.06 7.05 -14.36
N ILE A 57 -17.59 6.23 -13.40
CA ILE A 57 -18.00 6.30 -11.99
C ILE A 57 -17.60 7.65 -11.40
N THR A 58 -16.38 8.13 -11.68
CA THR A 58 -15.87 9.41 -11.19
C THR A 58 -16.68 10.59 -11.71
N VAL A 59 -16.94 10.62 -13.02
CA VAL A 59 -17.77 11.65 -13.65
C VAL A 59 -19.20 11.64 -13.09
N ALA A 60 -19.83 10.46 -12.97
CA ALA A 60 -21.16 10.32 -12.41
C ALA A 60 -21.25 10.78 -10.95
N LEU A 61 -20.26 10.45 -10.13
CA LEU A 61 -20.20 10.88 -8.73
C LEU A 61 -20.15 12.40 -8.61
N HIS A 62 -19.23 13.06 -9.33
CA HIS A 62 -19.11 14.53 -9.28
C HIS A 62 -20.26 15.26 -9.96
N TYR A 63 -20.98 14.58 -10.85
CA TYR A 63 -22.19 15.12 -11.47
C TYR A 63 -23.40 15.07 -10.52
N VAL A 64 -23.55 14.01 -9.71
CA VAL A 64 -24.73 13.78 -8.85
C VAL A 64 -24.57 14.34 -7.45
N TYR A 65 -23.36 14.25 -6.88
CA TYR A 65 -23.09 14.67 -5.51
C TYR A 65 -22.50 16.08 -5.45
N ASN A 66 -22.97 16.86 -4.50
CA ASN A 66 -22.54 18.26 -4.30
C ASN A 66 -21.25 18.30 -3.47
N THR A 67 -20.15 17.81 -4.05
CA THR A 67 -18.82 17.91 -3.41
C THR A 67 -18.33 19.36 -3.41
N PRO A 68 -17.61 19.81 -2.36
CA PRO A 68 -17.08 19.03 -1.23
C PRO A 68 -18.06 18.87 -0.05
N ASN A 69 -19.30 19.43 -0.08
CA ASN A 69 -20.26 19.23 1.01
C ASN A 69 -20.64 17.75 1.16
N ASP A 70 -21.06 17.09 0.08
CA ASP A 70 -21.18 15.64 0.05
C ASP A 70 -19.78 15.01 0.10
N ARG A 71 -19.63 13.88 0.79
CA ARG A 71 -18.34 13.23 1.04
C ARG A 71 -18.18 11.99 0.17
N ILE A 72 -17.07 11.92 -0.59
CA ILE A 72 -16.66 10.74 -1.35
C ILE A 72 -15.35 10.23 -0.77
N VAL A 73 -15.37 9.02 -0.20
CA VAL A 73 -14.19 8.36 0.36
C VAL A 73 -13.70 7.29 -0.64
N TRP A 74 -12.55 7.52 -1.22
CA TRP A 74 -11.89 6.58 -2.11
C TRP A 74 -11.10 5.55 -1.31
N ASP A 75 -11.34 4.26 -1.54
CA ASP A 75 -10.52 3.20 -0.96
C ASP A 75 -9.18 3.11 -1.71
N VAL A 76 -8.06 2.98 -1.01
CA VAL A 76 -6.69 3.05 -1.56
C VAL A 76 -6.39 4.41 -2.23
N GLY A 77 -7.24 4.88 -3.13
CA GLY A 77 -7.07 6.13 -3.87
C GLY A 77 -6.20 6.04 -5.13
N HIS A 78 -5.71 4.85 -5.49
CA HIS A 78 -4.96 4.62 -6.73
C HIS A 78 -5.79 4.77 -8.00
N GLN A 79 -7.12 4.80 -7.89
CA GLN A 79 -8.07 5.06 -8.97
C GLN A 79 -8.51 6.52 -9.06
N ALA A 80 -7.97 7.44 -8.26
CA ALA A 80 -8.54 8.78 -8.08
C ALA A 80 -7.93 9.87 -9.00
N TYR A 81 -7.27 9.53 -10.10
CA TYR A 81 -6.70 10.55 -10.99
C TYR A 81 -7.78 11.41 -11.67
N GLY A 82 -8.85 10.78 -12.14
CA GLY A 82 -10.01 11.52 -12.66
C GLY A 82 -10.64 12.45 -11.62
N HIS A 83 -10.72 12.01 -10.36
CA HIS A 83 -11.17 12.85 -9.26
C HIS A 83 -10.28 14.09 -9.08
N LYS A 84 -8.95 13.94 -9.07
CA LYS A 84 -8.02 15.08 -8.96
C LYS A 84 -8.18 16.06 -10.14
N ILE A 85 -8.28 15.55 -11.36
CA ILE A 85 -8.45 16.38 -12.57
C ILE A 85 -9.75 17.18 -12.50
N LEU A 86 -10.87 16.58 -12.10
CA LEU A 86 -12.18 17.23 -12.01
C LEU A 86 -12.34 18.14 -10.77
N THR A 87 -11.38 18.17 -9.86
CA THR A 87 -11.42 18.95 -8.63
C THR A 87 -10.30 19.98 -8.55
N GLY A 88 -10.02 20.68 -9.65
CA GLY A 88 -9.17 21.85 -9.72
C GLY A 88 -7.69 21.60 -9.91
N ARG A 89 -7.25 20.33 -10.03
CA ARG A 89 -5.81 19.98 -10.13
C ARG A 89 -5.34 19.62 -11.54
N ARG A 90 -6.17 19.80 -12.56
CA ARG A 90 -5.85 19.46 -13.95
C ARG A 90 -4.59 20.17 -14.46
N GLU A 91 -4.49 21.49 -14.21
CA GLU A 91 -3.37 22.31 -14.69
C GLU A 91 -2.02 21.89 -14.10
N VAL A 92 -2.03 21.42 -12.86
CA VAL A 92 -0.84 21.00 -12.12
C VAL A 92 -0.65 19.48 -12.10
N PHE A 93 -1.49 18.71 -12.81
CA PHE A 93 -1.46 17.25 -12.75
C PHE A 93 -0.12 16.67 -13.25
N CYS A 94 0.58 17.38 -14.15
CA CYS A 94 1.94 17.04 -14.59
C CYS A 94 2.98 17.03 -13.45
N THR A 95 2.65 17.54 -12.26
CA THR A 95 3.49 17.49 -11.06
C THR A 95 3.13 16.33 -10.12
N ASN A 96 2.15 15.51 -10.49
CA ASN A 96 1.71 14.38 -9.66
C ASN A 96 2.89 13.44 -9.32
N ARG A 97 3.06 13.10 -8.04
CA ARG A 97 4.13 12.23 -7.51
C ARG A 97 5.55 12.84 -7.56
N LYS A 98 5.70 14.08 -8.00
CA LYS A 98 6.99 14.81 -7.99
C LYS A 98 7.14 15.60 -6.70
N LEU A 99 8.37 15.74 -6.24
CA LEU A 99 8.68 16.58 -5.08
C LEU A 99 8.07 17.98 -5.22
N HIS A 100 7.41 18.47 -4.18
CA HIS A 100 6.65 19.73 -4.14
C HIS A 100 5.48 19.82 -5.16
N GLY A 101 5.16 18.72 -5.84
CA GLY A 101 3.98 18.59 -6.69
C GLY A 101 2.76 18.07 -5.94
N ILE A 102 1.71 17.71 -6.69
CA ILE A 102 0.53 17.09 -6.08
C ILE A 102 0.84 15.66 -5.62
N ARG A 103 0.20 15.27 -4.53
CA ARG A 103 0.42 14.00 -3.84
C ARG A 103 -0.06 12.80 -4.67
N PRO A 104 0.52 11.61 -4.49
CA PRO A 104 0.14 10.41 -5.24
C PRO A 104 -1.31 9.97 -4.99
N PHE A 105 -1.80 10.17 -3.76
CA PHE A 105 -3.13 9.77 -3.31
C PHE A 105 -3.92 10.97 -2.79
N PRO A 106 -5.28 10.94 -2.85
CA PRO A 106 -6.11 11.96 -2.23
C PRO A 106 -5.83 12.14 -0.74
N THR A 107 -5.78 13.40 -0.30
CA THR A 107 -5.63 13.76 1.11
C THR A 107 -6.21 15.14 1.39
N PRO A 108 -6.90 15.35 2.53
CA PRO A 108 -7.41 16.66 2.94
C PRO A 108 -6.32 17.73 3.08
N LEU A 109 -5.05 17.34 3.19
CA LEU A 109 -3.92 18.27 3.22
C LEU A 109 -3.62 18.91 1.84
N GLU A 110 -4.20 18.38 0.76
CA GLU A 110 -4.00 18.87 -0.61
C GLU A 110 -5.23 19.60 -1.15
N SER A 111 -6.42 19.07 -0.87
CA SER A 111 -7.67 19.59 -1.42
C SER A 111 -8.86 19.36 -0.49
N GLU A 112 -9.77 20.35 -0.41
CA GLU A 112 -11.04 20.21 0.30
C GLU A 112 -11.98 19.13 -0.27
N TYR A 113 -11.76 18.76 -1.55
CA TYR A 113 -12.50 17.67 -2.21
C TYR A 113 -12.00 16.29 -1.80
N ASP A 114 -10.79 16.19 -1.25
CA ASP A 114 -10.21 14.95 -0.76
C ASP A 114 -10.71 14.69 0.67
N THR A 115 -11.69 13.83 0.80
CA THR A 115 -12.45 13.66 2.04
C THR A 115 -11.65 12.99 3.16
N PHE A 116 -10.77 12.04 2.81
CA PHE A 116 -9.97 11.26 3.76
C PHE A 116 -8.61 10.93 3.16
N ALA A 117 -7.60 10.70 4.01
CA ALA A 117 -6.30 10.26 3.55
C ALA A 117 -6.37 8.84 2.97
N CYS A 118 -5.91 8.70 1.74
CA CYS A 118 -5.85 7.43 1.01
C CYS A 118 -4.43 6.86 0.98
N GLY A 119 -4.27 5.64 0.49
CA GLY A 119 -2.99 4.93 0.34
C GLY A 119 -3.10 3.46 0.75
N HIS A 120 -3.86 3.15 1.80
CA HIS A 120 -4.09 1.81 2.31
C HIS A 120 -5.51 1.32 2.02
N ALA A 121 -5.65 0.03 1.69
CA ALA A 121 -6.92 -0.57 1.31
C ALA A 121 -7.86 -0.81 2.50
N SER A 122 -9.16 -1.00 2.21
CA SER A 122 -10.20 -1.52 3.11
C SER A 122 -10.69 -0.55 4.19
N ASN A 123 -10.23 0.72 4.23
CA ASN A 123 -10.60 1.67 5.28
C ASN A 123 -11.80 2.57 4.93
N SER A 124 -12.19 2.64 3.64
CA SER A 124 -13.17 3.60 3.13
C SER A 124 -14.55 3.43 3.77
N ILE A 125 -15.03 2.20 3.98
CA ILE A 125 -16.35 1.92 4.55
C ILE A 125 -16.42 2.43 6.00
N SER A 126 -15.42 2.12 6.82
CA SER A 126 -15.37 2.58 8.21
C SER A 126 -15.26 4.10 8.33
N ALA A 127 -14.41 4.73 7.50
CA ALA A 127 -14.26 6.19 7.46
C ALA A 127 -15.57 6.87 7.03
N ALA A 128 -16.19 6.38 5.96
CA ALA A 128 -17.47 6.91 5.46
C ALA A 128 -18.61 6.73 6.48
N LEU A 129 -18.68 5.59 7.17
CA LEU A 129 -19.64 5.37 8.24
C LEU A 129 -19.46 6.39 9.37
N GLY A 130 -18.23 6.62 9.82
CA GLY A 130 -17.92 7.63 10.82
C GLY A 130 -18.40 9.04 10.40
N MET A 131 -18.18 9.42 9.14
CA MET A 131 -18.64 10.70 8.59
C MET A 131 -20.18 10.78 8.49
N ALA A 132 -20.84 9.69 8.09
CA ALA A 132 -22.30 9.64 8.03
C ALA A 132 -22.94 9.78 9.43
N VAL A 133 -22.35 9.14 10.44
CA VAL A 133 -22.76 9.27 11.84
C VAL A 133 -22.54 10.69 12.34
N ALA A 134 -21.38 11.28 12.04
CA ALA A 134 -21.06 12.68 12.43
C ALA A 134 -22.05 13.66 11.78
N ALA A 135 -22.32 13.55 10.47
CA ALA A 135 -23.27 14.40 9.78
C ALA A 135 -24.67 14.32 10.43
N ARG A 136 -25.14 13.12 10.75
CA ARG A 136 -26.42 12.93 11.44
C ARG A 136 -26.44 13.57 12.83
N LYS A 137 -25.38 13.39 13.63
CA LYS A 137 -25.27 13.97 14.99
C LYS A 137 -25.18 15.49 14.99
N LEU A 138 -24.57 16.07 13.94
CA LEU A 138 -24.43 17.52 13.75
C LEU A 138 -25.64 18.15 13.04
N GLY A 139 -26.71 17.38 12.76
CA GLY A 139 -27.92 17.88 12.08
C GLY A 139 -27.73 18.19 10.59
N GLN A 140 -26.66 17.73 9.96
CA GLN A 140 -26.36 17.91 8.53
C GLN A 140 -27.09 16.85 7.69
N SER A 141 -28.41 16.86 7.71
CA SER A 141 -29.26 15.84 7.10
C SER A 141 -29.24 15.82 5.56
N ASP A 142 -28.77 16.88 4.94
CA ASP A 142 -28.60 17.07 3.49
C ASP A 142 -27.28 16.53 2.96
N ARG A 143 -26.32 16.25 3.85
CA ARG A 143 -25.01 15.70 3.47
C ARG A 143 -25.09 14.22 3.14
N SER A 144 -24.70 13.88 1.91
CA SER A 144 -24.52 12.47 1.49
C SER A 144 -23.09 12.01 1.72
N VAL A 145 -22.92 10.72 2.04
CA VAL A 145 -21.61 10.08 2.21
C VAL A 145 -21.54 8.83 1.34
N VAL A 146 -20.49 8.74 0.54
CA VAL A 146 -20.24 7.64 -0.41
C VAL A 146 -18.86 7.04 -0.14
N ALA A 147 -18.78 5.73 0.03
CA ALA A 147 -17.52 4.97 -0.02
C ALA A 147 -17.38 4.30 -1.38
N VAL A 148 -16.22 4.44 -2.03
CA VAL A 148 -15.90 3.73 -3.29
C VAL A 148 -14.78 2.73 -2.99
N ILE A 149 -15.10 1.45 -3.09
CA ILE A 149 -14.19 0.35 -2.76
C ILE A 149 -14.09 -0.65 -3.90
N GLY A 150 -12.90 -1.14 -4.20
CA GLY A 150 -12.68 -2.22 -5.16
C GLY A 150 -12.92 -3.60 -4.56
N ASP A 151 -13.17 -4.59 -5.41
CA ASP A 151 -13.36 -6.00 -5.07
C ASP A 151 -12.18 -6.58 -4.27
N GLY A 152 -10.94 -6.31 -4.69
CA GLY A 152 -9.74 -6.72 -3.95
C GLY A 152 -9.69 -6.12 -2.54
N ALA A 153 -9.99 -4.83 -2.38
CA ALA A 153 -9.99 -4.16 -1.08
C ALA A 153 -11.18 -4.60 -0.19
N MET A 154 -12.28 -5.07 -0.79
CA MET A 154 -13.43 -5.62 -0.08
C MET A 154 -13.09 -6.92 0.66
N SER A 155 -12.04 -7.64 0.25
CA SER A 155 -11.58 -8.88 0.91
C SER A 155 -10.86 -8.63 2.24
N GLY A 156 -10.45 -7.40 2.55
CA GLY A 156 -9.73 -7.07 3.78
C GLY A 156 -10.62 -7.07 5.03
N GLY A 157 -10.08 -7.51 6.17
CA GLY A 157 -10.82 -7.64 7.43
C GLY A 157 -11.53 -6.35 7.84
N LEU A 158 -10.88 -5.20 7.76
CA LEU A 158 -11.45 -3.90 8.13
C LEU A 158 -12.68 -3.53 7.27
N ALA A 159 -12.74 -3.97 6.00
CA ALA A 159 -13.93 -3.77 5.16
C ALA A 159 -15.12 -4.58 5.70
N PHE A 160 -14.90 -5.83 6.13
CA PHE A 160 -15.94 -6.65 6.78
C PHE A 160 -16.39 -6.08 8.14
N GLU A 161 -15.47 -5.58 8.95
CA GLU A 161 -15.79 -4.87 10.20
C GLU A 161 -16.65 -3.64 9.90
N GLY A 162 -16.28 -2.87 8.86
CA GLY A 162 -17.05 -1.74 8.37
C GLY A 162 -18.48 -2.15 7.97
N LEU A 163 -18.63 -3.17 7.12
CA LEU A 163 -19.94 -3.69 6.68
C LEU A 163 -20.80 -4.16 7.85
N ASN A 164 -20.23 -4.89 8.80
CA ASN A 164 -20.92 -5.34 10.00
C ASN A 164 -21.49 -4.16 10.80
N ASN A 165 -20.74 -3.08 10.94
CA ASN A 165 -21.16 -1.89 11.68
C ASN A 165 -22.12 -0.99 10.87
N VAL A 166 -21.98 -0.92 9.54
CA VAL A 166 -22.93 -0.22 8.65
C VAL A 166 -24.35 -0.77 8.83
N SER A 167 -24.49 -2.08 9.02
CA SER A 167 -25.78 -2.74 9.19
C SER A 167 -26.48 -2.41 10.50
N SER A 168 -25.73 -2.17 11.57
CA SER A 168 -26.24 -1.94 12.93
C SER A 168 -26.31 -0.46 13.32
N THR A 169 -25.57 0.40 12.65
CA THR A 169 -25.51 1.83 12.93
C THR A 169 -26.46 2.61 12.02
N PRO A 170 -27.38 3.46 12.54
CA PRO A 170 -28.27 4.24 11.69
C PRO A 170 -27.53 5.21 10.78
N ASN A 171 -27.61 5.00 9.47
CA ASN A 171 -26.96 5.80 8.45
C ASN A 171 -27.70 5.74 7.10
N ASP A 172 -27.38 6.66 6.19
CA ASP A 172 -27.92 6.71 4.82
C ASP A 172 -26.80 6.58 3.77
N MET A 173 -25.62 6.07 4.15
CA MET A 173 -24.46 6.01 3.26
C MET A 173 -24.68 5.07 2.06
N LEU A 174 -23.97 5.37 0.99
CA LEU A 174 -23.84 4.52 -0.18
C LEU A 174 -22.43 3.91 -0.21
N ILE A 175 -22.36 2.60 -0.40
CA ILE A 175 -21.13 1.88 -0.75
C ILE A 175 -21.20 1.58 -2.25
N ILE A 176 -20.19 1.99 -3.00
CA ILE A 176 -19.99 1.60 -4.40
C ILE A 176 -18.92 0.52 -4.42
N LEU A 177 -19.31 -0.68 -4.77
CA LEU A 177 -18.40 -1.77 -5.06
C LEU A 177 -18.03 -1.71 -6.53
N ASN A 178 -16.77 -1.37 -6.81
CA ASN A 178 -16.18 -1.40 -8.14
C ASN A 178 -15.54 -2.76 -8.37
N ASP A 179 -16.21 -3.63 -9.10
CA ASP A 179 -15.81 -5.00 -9.36
C ASP A 179 -15.18 -5.11 -10.75
N ASN A 180 -13.95 -5.57 -10.81
CA ASN A 180 -13.21 -5.77 -12.06
C ASN A 180 -12.31 -7.02 -12.04
N ASP A 181 -12.55 -7.93 -11.10
CA ASP A 181 -11.81 -9.19 -10.88
C ASP A 181 -10.30 -9.01 -10.65
N MET A 182 -9.86 -7.81 -10.24
CA MET A 182 -8.46 -7.48 -10.14
C MET A 182 -8.13 -6.68 -8.88
N SER A 183 -7.12 -7.13 -8.15
CA SER A 183 -6.35 -6.26 -7.23
C SER A 183 -5.12 -5.66 -7.97
N ILE A 184 -3.91 -5.74 -7.43
CA ILE A 184 -2.69 -5.47 -8.23
C ILE A 184 -2.50 -6.60 -9.23
N ASP A 185 -2.46 -7.84 -8.72
CA ASP A 185 -2.58 -9.07 -9.49
C ASP A 185 -4.05 -9.52 -9.54
N ARG A 186 -4.34 -10.70 -10.07
CA ARG A 186 -5.71 -11.23 -10.10
C ARG A 186 -6.24 -11.40 -8.67
N ALA A 187 -7.47 -11.02 -8.42
CA ALA A 187 -8.10 -11.20 -7.13
C ALA A 187 -8.17 -12.69 -6.74
N VAL A 188 -8.10 -13.00 -5.45
CA VAL A 188 -8.09 -14.37 -4.94
C VAL A 188 -9.07 -14.55 -3.79
N GLY A 189 -9.52 -15.79 -3.59
CA GLY A 189 -10.30 -16.19 -2.42
C GLY A 189 -11.79 -16.41 -2.67
N GLY A 190 -12.52 -16.66 -1.59
CA GLY A 190 -13.94 -16.99 -1.64
C GLY A 190 -14.83 -15.82 -2.01
N MET A 191 -14.42 -14.59 -1.68
CA MET A 191 -15.18 -13.38 -2.01
C MET A 191 -15.19 -13.12 -3.52
N GLU A 192 -14.05 -13.27 -4.21
CA GLU A 192 -13.97 -13.19 -5.67
C GLU A 192 -14.95 -14.17 -6.33
N LYS A 193 -14.85 -15.46 -5.95
CA LYS A 193 -15.77 -16.49 -6.48
C LYS A 193 -17.24 -16.17 -6.21
N TYR A 194 -17.52 -15.57 -5.06
CA TYR A 194 -18.86 -15.15 -4.71
C TYR A 194 -19.36 -14.01 -5.58
N LEU A 195 -18.54 -12.98 -5.85
CA LEU A 195 -18.87 -11.85 -6.70
C LEU A 195 -19.09 -12.30 -8.17
N LEU A 196 -18.22 -13.15 -8.69
CA LEU A 196 -18.40 -13.76 -10.02
C LEU A 196 -19.74 -14.51 -10.16
N ASN A 197 -20.17 -15.21 -9.11
CA ASN A 197 -21.48 -15.90 -9.12
C ASN A 197 -22.66 -14.92 -9.08
N LEU A 198 -22.50 -13.72 -8.49
CA LEU A 198 -23.53 -12.67 -8.53
C LEU A 198 -23.65 -12.07 -9.93
N ASP A 199 -22.55 -11.97 -10.66
CA ASP A 199 -22.50 -11.40 -12.01
C ASP A 199 -23.24 -12.25 -13.04
N THR A 200 -23.20 -13.57 -12.91
CA THR A 200 -23.89 -14.51 -13.80
C THR A 200 -25.43 -14.43 -13.75
N ASN A 201 -26.03 -13.70 -12.79
CA ASN A 201 -27.47 -13.55 -12.59
C ASN A 201 -28.02 -12.18 -13.03
N GLU A 202 -27.46 -11.61 -14.11
CA GLU A 202 -27.78 -10.27 -14.63
C GLU A 202 -29.28 -10.01 -14.86
N THR A 203 -29.98 -10.99 -15.39
CA THR A 203 -31.41 -10.90 -15.69
C THR A 203 -32.26 -10.75 -14.42
N TYR A 204 -31.92 -11.45 -13.36
CA TYR A 204 -32.60 -11.38 -12.06
C TYR A 204 -32.42 -10.00 -11.40
N ASN A 205 -31.19 -9.48 -11.42
CA ASN A 205 -30.87 -8.19 -10.83
C ASN A 205 -31.55 -7.01 -11.55
N LYS A 206 -31.57 -7.03 -12.89
CA LYS A 206 -32.33 -6.04 -13.71
C LYS A 206 -33.84 -6.09 -13.48
N LEU A 207 -34.42 -7.28 -13.37
CA LEU A 207 -35.87 -7.47 -13.10
C LEU A 207 -36.23 -6.94 -11.71
N ARG A 208 -35.41 -7.22 -10.72
CA ARG A 208 -35.59 -6.79 -9.32
C ARG A 208 -35.52 -5.26 -9.17
N PHE A 209 -34.57 -4.62 -9.85
CA PHE A 209 -34.46 -3.16 -9.82
C PHE A 209 -35.70 -2.51 -10.48
N LYS A 210 -36.14 -3.01 -11.65
CA LYS A 210 -37.37 -2.53 -12.32
C LYS A 210 -38.63 -2.73 -11.46
N ALA A 211 -38.73 -3.86 -10.79
CA ALA A 211 -39.84 -4.13 -9.85
C ALA A 211 -39.83 -3.18 -8.64
N SER A 212 -38.64 -2.87 -8.08
CA SER A 212 -38.48 -1.89 -7.00
C SER A 212 -38.87 -0.47 -7.46
N GLN A 213 -38.45 -0.07 -8.66
CA GLN A 213 -38.87 1.22 -9.25
C GLN A 213 -40.40 1.30 -9.47
N TRP A 214 -41.00 0.23 -9.97
CA TRP A 214 -42.43 0.19 -10.21
C TRP A 214 -43.23 0.30 -8.91
N LEU A 215 -42.82 -0.38 -7.84
CA LEU A 215 -43.43 -0.29 -6.51
C LEU A 215 -43.30 1.11 -5.90
N HIS A 216 -42.17 1.78 -6.14
CA HIS A 216 -41.96 3.18 -5.70
C HIS A 216 -42.82 4.18 -6.48
N SER A 217 -42.91 4.01 -7.80
CA SER A 217 -43.68 4.92 -8.67
C SER A 217 -45.19 4.87 -8.44
N LYS A 218 -45.71 3.75 -7.91
CA LYS A 218 -47.14 3.54 -7.65
C LYS A 218 -47.58 3.89 -6.22
N GLY A 219 -46.68 4.45 -5.35
CA GLY A 219 -47.05 4.93 -4.02
C GLY A 219 -47.48 3.85 -3.03
N TYR A 220 -47.20 2.58 -3.31
CA TYR A 220 -47.57 1.45 -2.43
C TYR A 220 -46.71 1.33 -1.14
N LEU A 221 -45.80 2.28 -0.86
CA LEU A 221 -44.88 2.24 0.26
C LEU A 221 -45.12 3.38 1.25
N ASN A 222 -46.20 3.33 2.03
CA ASN A 222 -46.34 4.12 3.26
C ASN A 222 -45.73 3.37 4.46
N ASP A 223 -45.13 4.13 5.39
CA ASP A 223 -44.15 3.64 6.39
C ASP A 223 -44.63 2.50 7.32
N ASP A 224 -45.90 2.44 7.68
CA ASP A 224 -46.43 1.40 8.62
C ASP A 224 -46.76 0.06 7.95
N ARG A 225 -46.98 0.02 6.64
CA ARG A 225 -47.15 -1.21 5.86
C ARG A 225 -45.84 -1.82 5.37
N LYS A 226 -44.72 -1.05 5.43
CA LYS A 226 -43.40 -1.49 4.99
C LYS A 226 -42.89 -2.76 5.67
N LYS A 227 -43.10 -2.92 6.99
CA LYS A 227 -42.59 -4.08 7.72
C LYS A 227 -43.27 -5.40 7.30
N GLY A 228 -44.56 -5.35 6.95
CA GLY A 228 -45.30 -6.52 6.48
C GLY A 228 -44.94 -6.90 5.03
N ILE A 229 -44.80 -5.92 4.14
CA ILE A 229 -44.45 -6.13 2.73
C ILE A 229 -42.98 -6.55 2.59
N ILE A 230 -42.09 -6.00 3.40
CA ILE A 230 -40.67 -6.42 3.45
C ILE A 230 -40.55 -7.87 3.91
N ARG A 231 -41.30 -8.28 4.95
CA ARG A 231 -41.35 -9.69 5.41
C ARG A 231 -41.94 -10.63 4.36
N LEU A 232 -43.02 -10.23 3.69
CA LEU A 232 -43.64 -11.03 2.65
C LEU A 232 -42.73 -11.11 1.40
N ASN A 233 -42.09 -10.00 1.01
CA ASN A 233 -41.14 -9.95 -0.10
C ASN A 233 -39.87 -10.77 0.21
N ASN A 234 -39.38 -10.74 1.44
CA ASN A 234 -38.24 -11.56 1.89
C ASN A 234 -38.64 -13.06 1.98
N ALA A 235 -39.88 -13.39 2.37
CA ALA A 235 -40.37 -14.77 2.37
C ALA A 235 -40.58 -15.31 0.93
N LEU A 236 -41.12 -14.50 0.03
CA LEU A 236 -41.24 -14.82 -1.41
C LEU A 236 -39.85 -14.94 -2.10
N LYS A 237 -38.92 -14.07 -1.74
CA LYS A 237 -37.52 -14.14 -2.21
C LYS A 237 -36.80 -15.40 -1.68
N SER A 238 -36.98 -15.73 -0.41
CA SER A 238 -36.44 -16.95 0.19
C SER A 238 -37.01 -18.24 -0.43
N ALA A 239 -38.24 -18.18 -0.96
CA ALA A 239 -38.88 -19.31 -1.63
C ALA A 239 -38.51 -19.44 -3.11
N LEU A 240 -38.10 -18.31 -3.77
CA LEU A 240 -37.77 -18.25 -5.20
C LEU A 240 -36.27 -18.22 -5.50
N SER A 241 -35.42 -17.87 -4.55
CA SER A 241 -33.97 -17.92 -4.71
C SER A 241 -33.32 -18.62 -3.50
N HIS A 242 -32.63 -19.70 -3.74
CA HIS A 242 -31.88 -20.45 -2.72
C HIS A 242 -30.62 -19.73 -2.21
N GLN A 243 -30.36 -18.47 -2.60
CA GLN A 243 -29.18 -17.72 -2.19
C GLN A 243 -29.54 -16.30 -1.75
N GLN A 244 -29.54 -16.06 -0.44
CA GLN A 244 -29.47 -14.68 0.07
C GLN A 244 -28.08 -14.12 -0.20
N ASN A 245 -28.05 -12.93 -0.79
CA ASN A 245 -26.82 -12.15 -0.94
C ASN A 245 -26.27 -11.78 0.43
N ILE A 246 -24.95 -11.92 0.66
CA ILE A 246 -24.30 -11.64 1.95
C ILE A 246 -24.60 -10.22 2.47
N PHE A 247 -24.66 -9.23 1.58
CA PHE A 247 -24.95 -7.84 1.96
C PHE A 247 -26.40 -7.67 2.44
N GLU A 248 -27.35 -8.35 1.82
CA GLU A 248 -28.74 -8.35 2.25
C GLU A 248 -28.93 -9.13 3.56
N GLY A 249 -28.17 -10.20 3.76
CA GLY A 249 -28.09 -10.89 5.06
C GLY A 249 -27.63 -9.97 6.19
N MET A 250 -26.81 -8.98 5.88
CA MET A 250 -26.37 -7.93 6.80
C MET A 250 -27.31 -6.70 6.84
N ASN A 251 -28.54 -6.75 6.27
CA ASN A 251 -29.48 -5.62 6.17
C ASN A 251 -28.96 -4.41 5.35
N ILE A 252 -27.97 -4.59 4.47
CA ILE A 252 -27.51 -3.60 3.51
C ILE A 252 -28.26 -3.85 2.20
N ARG A 253 -29.00 -2.85 1.69
CA ARG A 253 -29.72 -3.01 0.43
C ARG A 253 -28.75 -3.09 -0.74
N TYR A 254 -28.78 -4.17 -1.46
CA TYR A 254 -27.92 -4.43 -2.59
C TYR A 254 -28.60 -4.09 -3.93
N PHE A 255 -27.86 -3.42 -4.82
CA PHE A 255 -28.26 -3.05 -6.17
C PHE A 255 -27.14 -3.42 -7.15
N GLY A 256 -27.41 -4.26 -8.10
CA GLY A 256 -26.45 -4.65 -9.12
C GLY A 256 -26.39 -6.17 -9.37
N PRO A 257 -25.36 -6.63 -10.12
CA PRO A 257 -24.36 -5.78 -10.78
C PRO A 257 -24.92 -4.97 -11.97
N PHE A 258 -24.35 -3.79 -12.23
CA PHE A 258 -24.65 -2.96 -13.41
C PHE A 258 -23.35 -2.63 -14.14
N ASP A 259 -23.47 -2.27 -15.43
CA ASP A 259 -22.34 -1.79 -16.22
C ASP A 259 -21.84 -0.44 -15.68
N GLY A 260 -20.63 -0.45 -15.10
CA GLY A 260 -19.98 0.75 -14.58
C GLY A 260 -19.46 1.70 -15.66
N HIS A 261 -19.45 1.29 -16.94
CA HIS A 261 -19.01 2.10 -18.06
C HIS A 261 -20.16 2.83 -18.79
N ASP A 262 -21.42 2.57 -18.46
CA ASP A 262 -22.53 3.40 -18.90
C ASP A 262 -22.74 4.58 -17.95
N VAL A 263 -22.04 5.71 -18.20
CA VAL A 263 -22.13 6.91 -17.36
C VAL A 263 -23.56 7.43 -17.20
N LYS A 264 -24.42 7.31 -18.23
CA LYS A 264 -25.80 7.76 -18.15
C LYS A 264 -26.64 6.89 -17.23
N GLU A 265 -26.45 5.57 -17.30
CA GLU A 265 -27.09 4.63 -16.38
C GLU A 265 -26.58 4.84 -14.94
N VAL A 266 -25.26 4.96 -14.72
CA VAL A 266 -24.67 5.20 -13.39
C VAL A 266 -25.21 6.50 -12.78
N VAL A 267 -25.30 7.61 -13.55
CA VAL A 267 -25.92 8.86 -13.08
C VAL A 267 -27.36 8.65 -12.63
N ARG A 268 -28.16 7.93 -13.44
CA ARG A 268 -29.56 7.64 -13.11
C ARG A 268 -29.70 6.82 -11.82
N LEU A 269 -28.86 5.80 -11.65
CA LEU A 269 -28.82 4.97 -10.45
C LEU A 269 -28.43 5.81 -9.21
N LEU A 270 -27.38 6.60 -9.30
CA LEU A 270 -26.93 7.45 -8.19
C LEU A 270 -27.99 8.50 -7.79
N GLN A 271 -28.68 9.13 -8.75
CA GLN A 271 -29.78 10.07 -8.47
C GLN A 271 -30.93 9.41 -7.70
N GLN A 272 -31.24 8.15 -7.99
CA GLN A 272 -32.28 7.40 -7.30
C GLN A 272 -31.81 6.96 -5.91
N LEU A 273 -30.60 6.39 -5.81
CA LEU A 273 -30.03 5.91 -4.56
C LEU A 273 -29.79 7.04 -3.55
N LYS A 274 -29.44 8.26 -4.01
CA LYS A 274 -29.28 9.45 -3.17
C LYS A 274 -30.54 9.78 -2.38
N LYS A 275 -31.74 9.52 -2.93
CA LYS A 275 -33.03 9.79 -2.29
C LYS A 275 -33.46 8.70 -1.30
N MET A 276 -32.79 7.55 -1.31
CA MET A 276 -33.17 6.40 -0.48
C MET A 276 -32.57 6.49 0.92
N LYS A 277 -33.35 6.17 1.93
CA LYS A 277 -32.93 6.08 3.33
C LYS A 277 -32.33 4.72 3.67
N GLY A 278 -31.42 4.69 4.65
CA GLY A 278 -30.73 3.50 5.13
C GLY A 278 -29.54 3.08 4.25
N PRO A 279 -28.69 2.18 4.77
CA PRO A 279 -27.45 1.76 4.10
C PRO A 279 -27.76 0.99 2.80
N LYS A 280 -26.95 1.22 1.79
CA LYS A 280 -27.08 0.60 0.48
C LYS A 280 -25.73 0.39 -0.18
N LEU A 281 -25.65 -0.67 -0.99
CA LEU A 281 -24.49 -1.02 -1.80
C LEU A 281 -24.91 -1.05 -3.27
N LEU A 282 -24.17 -0.32 -4.09
CA LEU A 282 -24.26 -0.34 -5.55
C LEU A 282 -23.06 -1.13 -6.08
N HIS A 283 -23.33 -2.26 -6.72
CA HIS A 283 -22.33 -3.09 -7.37
C HIS A 283 -22.23 -2.69 -8.84
N LEU A 284 -21.03 -2.24 -9.23
CA LEU A 284 -20.72 -1.85 -10.60
C LEU A 284 -19.62 -2.75 -11.15
N HIS A 285 -19.90 -3.41 -12.27
CA HIS A 285 -18.90 -4.17 -12.99
C HIS A 285 -18.13 -3.25 -13.94
N THR A 286 -16.79 -3.30 -13.90
CA THR A 286 -15.91 -2.47 -14.74
C THR A 286 -14.78 -3.28 -15.35
N THR A 287 -14.05 -2.69 -16.27
CA THR A 287 -12.83 -3.24 -16.86
C THR A 287 -11.65 -2.38 -16.47
N LYS A 288 -10.69 -2.96 -15.74
CA LYS A 288 -9.45 -2.28 -15.40
C LYS A 288 -8.66 -1.94 -16.67
N GLY A 289 -8.28 -0.66 -16.84
CA GLY A 289 -7.60 -0.20 -18.04
C GLY A 289 -8.54 0.18 -19.21
N LYS A 290 -9.84 0.31 -18.96
CA LYS A 290 -10.88 0.61 -19.97
C LYS A 290 -10.50 1.73 -20.93
N GLY A 291 -10.65 1.45 -22.23
CA GLY A 291 -10.39 2.41 -23.31
C GLY A 291 -8.92 2.55 -23.71
N TYR A 292 -8.04 1.68 -23.15
CA TYR A 292 -6.66 1.54 -23.58
C TYR A 292 -6.31 0.06 -23.75
N GLU A 293 -6.32 -0.42 -24.98
CA GLU A 293 -6.23 -1.85 -25.29
C GLU A 293 -5.05 -2.59 -24.64
N PRO A 294 -3.81 -2.02 -24.59
CA PRO A 294 -2.69 -2.67 -23.88
C PRO A 294 -2.98 -2.89 -22.39
N ALA A 295 -3.67 -1.94 -21.74
CA ALA A 295 -4.00 -2.04 -20.32
C ALA A 295 -5.14 -3.02 -20.05
N GLU A 296 -6.14 -3.10 -20.94
CA GLU A 296 -7.21 -4.09 -20.84
C GLU A 296 -6.67 -5.53 -20.96
N LYS A 297 -5.68 -5.75 -21.86
CA LYS A 297 -5.05 -7.06 -22.07
C LYS A 297 -4.10 -7.51 -20.96
N SER A 298 -3.48 -6.58 -20.23
CA SER A 298 -2.43 -6.87 -19.26
C SER A 298 -2.51 -5.95 -18.03
N ALA A 299 -3.64 -5.96 -17.34
CA ALA A 299 -3.96 -5.04 -16.25
C ALA A 299 -2.91 -4.99 -15.11
N THR A 300 -2.23 -6.10 -14.80
CA THR A 300 -1.13 -6.16 -13.81
C THR A 300 0.05 -5.30 -14.24
N ILE A 301 0.53 -5.46 -15.49
CA ILE A 301 1.66 -4.68 -16.02
C ILE A 301 1.30 -3.20 -16.09
N TRP A 302 0.07 -2.90 -16.48
CA TRP A 302 -0.43 -1.54 -16.65
C TRP A 302 -1.01 -0.93 -15.36
N HIS A 303 -0.88 -1.61 -14.23
CA HIS A 303 -1.19 -1.01 -12.94
C HIS A 303 -0.29 0.22 -12.67
N ALA A 304 1.02 0.09 -12.92
CA ALA A 304 2.01 1.17 -12.86
C ALA A 304 3.07 0.96 -13.97
N PRO A 305 2.77 1.30 -15.24
CA PRO A 305 3.53 0.84 -16.41
C PRO A 305 4.92 1.48 -16.58
N GLY A 306 5.25 2.53 -15.82
CA GLY A 306 6.39 3.38 -16.14
C GLY A 306 6.06 4.34 -17.30
N LYS A 307 7.09 4.89 -17.97
CA LYS A 307 6.90 5.71 -19.17
C LYS A 307 6.58 4.82 -20.37
N PHE A 308 5.70 5.31 -21.24
CA PHE A 308 5.31 4.58 -22.45
C PHE A 308 4.89 5.55 -23.57
N ASP A 309 4.89 5.08 -24.78
CA ASP A 309 4.31 5.79 -25.93
C ASP A 309 2.78 5.61 -25.91
N PRO A 310 1.98 6.69 -25.83
CA PRO A 310 0.54 6.59 -25.69
C PRO A 310 -0.17 6.04 -26.93
N GLU A 311 0.43 6.16 -28.15
CA GLU A 311 -0.16 5.67 -29.39
C GLU A 311 0.11 4.17 -29.61
N THR A 312 1.35 3.75 -29.36
CA THR A 312 1.78 2.37 -29.64
C THR A 312 1.64 1.44 -28.43
N GLY A 313 1.61 1.99 -27.22
CA GLY A 313 1.69 1.21 -25.97
C GLY A 313 3.08 0.64 -25.69
N GLU A 314 4.11 1.05 -26.44
CA GLU A 314 5.48 0.60 -26.18
C GLU A 314 6.00 1.24 -24.90
N ARG A 315 6.40 0.38 -23.94
CA ARG A 315 6.96 0.84 -22.66
C ARG A 315 8.43 1.19 -22.81
N LEU A 316 8.82 2.37 -22.34
CA LEU A 316 10.21 2.82 -22.31
C LEU A 316 10.95 2.18 -21.14
N ILE A 317 11.37 0.93 -21.33
CA ILE A 317 12.11 0.15 -20.31
C ILE A 317 13.59 0.45 -20.46
N ALA A 318 14.22 0.98 -19.38
CA ALA A 318 15.66 1.17 -19.36
C ALA A 318 16.40 -0.17 -19.39
N ASP A 319 17.51 -0.25 -20.13
CA ASP A 319 18.40 -1.41 -20.08
C ASP A 319 18.97 -1.57 -18.66
N THR A 320 18.75 -2.75 -18.09
CA THR A 320 19.21 -3.13 -16.74
C THR A 320 20.24 -4.26 -16.75
N SER A 321 20.71 -4.70 -17.91
CA SER A 321 21.58 -5.89 -18.07
C SER A 321 22.89 -5.80 -17.26
N ASN A 322 23.39 -4.58 -17.03
CA ASN A 322 24.63 -4.32 -16.28
C ASN A 322 24.37 -3.56 -14.95
N LYS A 323 23.14 -3.60 -14.44
CA LYS A 323 22.81 -2.98 -13.15
C LYS A 323 22.60 -4.03 -12.07
N PRO A 324 22.87 -3.69 -10.79
CA PRO A 324 22.47 -4.53 -9.69
C PRO A 324 20.97 -4.88 -9.74
N PRO A 325 20.56 -6.06 -9.33
CA PRO A 325 19.15 -6.45 -9.31
C PRO A 325 18.37 -5.63 -8.29
N LYS A 326 17.04 -5.65 -8.40
CA LYS A 326 16.18 -5.14 -7.33
C LYS A 326 16.21 -6.10 -6.14
N TYR A 327 16.15 -5.57 -4.94
CA TYR A 327 16.11 -6.39 -3.72
C TYR A 327 14.97 -7.41 -3.73
N GLN A 328 13.78 -7.05 -4.24
CA GLN A 328 12.67 -7.99 -4.41
C GLN A 328 13.02 -9.18 -5.30
N ASP A 329 13.80 -8.96 -6.36
CA ASP A 329 14.20 -10.03 -7.29
C ASP A 329 15.26 -10.94 -6.66
N VAL A 330 16.16 -10.38 -5.85
CA VAL A 330 17.08 -11.16 -5.01
C VAL A 330 16.30 -12.02 -4.04
N PHE A 331 15.30 -11.45 -3.34
CA PHE A 331 14.41 -12.20 -2.45
C PHE A 331 13.71 -13.35 -3.17
N GLY A 332 13.00 -13.07 -4.29
CA GLY A 332 12.21 -14.09 -4.99
C GLY A 332 13.05 -15.26 -5.53
N ASN A 333 14.22 -14.96 -6.11
CA ASN A 333 15.15 -15.98 -6.60
C ASN A 333 15.76 -16.79 -5.43
N THR A 334 16.16 -16.11 -4.35
CA THR A 334 16.72 -16.79 -3.17
C THR A 334 15.69 -17.68 -2.48
N LEU A 335 14.44 -17.22 -2.39
CA LEU A 335 13.35 -18.02 -1.83
C LEU A 335 13.13 -19.31 -2.62
N LEU A 336 13.12 -19.23 -3.96
CA LEU A 336 13.01 -20.42 -4.82
C LEU A 336 14.19 -21.37 -4.59
N GLU A 337 15.43 -20.86 -4.57
CA GLU A 337 16.64 -21.64 -4.34
C GLU A 337 16.60 -22.38 -3.00
N LEU A 338 16.21 -21.68 -1.93
CA LEU A 338 16.06 -22.27 -0.59
C LEU A 338 14.93 -23.33 -0.56
N ALA A 339 13.80 -23.04 -1.20
CA ALA A 339 12.67 -23.96 -1.26
C ALA A 339 12.97 -25.23 -2.05
N GLN A 340 13.87 -25.17 -3.04
CA GLN A 340 14.36 -26.35 -3.77
C GLN A 340 15.20 -27.26 -2.87
N GLN A 341 15.94 -26.70 -1.92
CA GLN A 341 16.80 -27.42 -1.00
C GLN A 341 16.06 -27.91 0.26
N ASN A 342 15.05 -27.15 0.71
CA ASN A 342 14.31 -27.44 1.94
C ASN A 342 12.79 -27.57 1.67
N PRO A 343 12.23 -28.80 1.73
CA PRO A 343 10.81 -29.03 1.45
C PRO A 343 9.85 -28.39 2.46
N LYS A 344 10.33 -27.94 3.63
CA LYS A 344 9.52 -27.28 4.64
C LYS A 344 9.25 -25.81 4.33
N ILE A 345 10.00 -25.18 3.43
CA ILE A 345 9.84 -23.76 3.10
C ILE A 345 8.58 -23.56 2.25
N VAL A 346 7.77 -22.60 2.65
CA VAL A 346 6.59 -22.12 1.91
C VAL A 346 6.63 -20.60 1.82
N GLY A 347 6.04 -20.04 0.75
CA GLY A 347 5.92 -18.60 0.55
C GLY A 347 4.51 -18.12 0.83
N VAL A 348 4.35 -16.99 1.54
CA VAL A 348 3.06 -16.33 1.81
C VAL A 348 3.17 -14.84 1.47
N THR A 349 2.18 -14.29 0.77
CA THR A 349 2.10 -12.86 0.50
C THR A 349 0.66 -12.37 0.47
N PRO A 350 0.35 -11.19 1.04
CA PRO A 350 -0.98 -10.59 0.92
C PRO A 350 -1.07 -9.72 -0.35
N ALA A 351 -1.62 -10.29 -1.45
CA ALA A 351 -1.94 -9.64 -2.72
C ALA A 351 -0.76 -9.01 -3.49
N MET A 352 0.48 -9.43 -3.21
CA MET A 352 1.67 -8.81 -3.78
C MET A 352 2.65 -9.79 -4.45
N PRO A 353 2.20 -10.87 -5.12
CA PRO A 353 3.12 -11.88 -5.65
C PRO A 353 4.12 -11.31 -6.67
N THR A 354 3.71 -10.44 -7.58
CA THR A 354 4.60 -9.77 -8.53
C THR A 354 5.39 -8.63 -7.88
N GLY A 355 4.78 -7.92 -6.95
CA GLY A 355 5.39 -6.79 -6.24
C GLY A 355 6.59 -7.18 -5.39
N CYS A 356 6.58 -8.36 -4.77
CA CYS A 356 7.68 -8.90 -3.98
C CYS A 356 8.47 -10.01 -4.71
N SER A 357 8.21 -10.26 -5.99
CA SER A 357 8.82 -11.31 -6.81
C SER A 357 8.59 -12.74 -6.31
N MET A 358 7.59 -12.97 -5.45
CA MET A 358 7.18 -14.31 -5.01
C MET A 358 6.54 -15.13 -6.14
N ASN A 359 6.06 -14.46 -7.21
CA ASN A 359 5.57 -15.07 -8.43
C ASN A 359 6.61 -16.00 -9.08
N ILE A 360 7.92 -15.83 -8.81
CA ILE A 360 9.00 -16.72 -9.25
C ILE A 360 8.79 -18.12 -8.63
N MET A 361 8.65 -18.18 -7.30
CA MET A 361 8.39 -19.43 -6.60
C MET A 361 6.97 -19.96 -6.90
N MET A 362 5.97 -19.10 -6.99
CA MET A 362 4.57 -19.46 -7.29
C MET A 362 4.46 -20.18 -8.64
N LYS A 363 5.23 -19.75 -9.65
CA LYS A 363 5.27 -20.40 -10.96
C LYS A 363 5.95 -21.76 -10.91
N ALA A 364 7.00 -21.91 -10.12
CA ALA A 364 7.79 -23.14 -10.02
C ALA A 364 7.18 -24.15 -9.04
N MET A 365 6.57 -23.68 -7.95
CA MET A 365 6.04 -24.49 -6.84
C MET A 365 4.69 -23.92 -6.37
N PRO A 366 3.61 -24.01 -7.19
CA PRO A 366 2.31 -23.41 -6.87
C PRO A 366 1.70 -23.94 -5.57
N ASP A 367 1.90 -25.23 -5.25
CA ASP A 367 1.36 -25.85 -4.03
C ASP A 367 2.06 -25.40 -2.74
N ARG A 368 3.15 -24.65 -2.86
CA ARG A 368 3.97 -24.18 -1.73
C ARG A 368 4.01 -22.65 -1.64
N THR A 369 3.15 -21.96 -2.39
CA THR A 369 3.12 -20.49 -2.42
C THR A 369 1.68 -20.02 -2.32
N PHE A 370 1.40 -19.12 -1.38
CA PHE A 370 0.06 -18.68 -1.02
C PHE A 370 -0.08 -17.18 -1.18
N ASP A 371 -0.94 -16.75 -2.08
CA ASP A 371 -1.48 -15.40 -2.08
C ASP A 371 -2.79 -15.42 -1.28
N VAL A 372 -2.85 -14.63 -0.22
CA VAL A 372 -4.00 -14.62 0.71
C VAL A 372 -4.93 -13.41 0.49
N GLY A 373 -4.74 -12.65 -0.61
CA GLY A 373 -5.46 -11.41 -0.85
C GLY A 373 -4.97 -10.27 0.05
N ILE A 374 -5.69 -9.15 0.07
CA ILE A 374 -5.33 -7.98 0.91
C ILE A 374 -5.70 -8.28 2.37
N ALA A 375 -4.86 -9.07 3.06
CA ALA A 375 -5.15 -9.61 4.39
C ALA A 375 -3.85 -9.84 5.19
N GLU A 376 -3.15 -8.76 5.56
CA GLU A 376 -1.82 -8.80 6.18
C GLU A 376 -1.84 -9.53 7.54
N GLY A 377 -2.84 -9.25 8.39
CA GLY A 377 -3.01 -9.96 9.67
C GLY A 377 -3.23 -11.45 9.47
N HIS A 378 -4.08 -11.83 8.51
CA HIS A 378 -4.28 -13.24 8.14
C HIS A 378 -2.99 -13.89 7.64
N ALA A 379 -2.19 -13.19 6.81
CA ALA A 379 -0.93 -13.70 6.29
C ALA A 379 0.02 -14.11 7.42
N VAL A 380 0.15 -13.29 8.47
CA VAL A 380 1.00 -13.57 9.63
C VAL A 380 0.44 -14.72 10.47
N THR A 381 -0.85 -14.67 10.83
CA THR A 381 -1.50 -15.74 11.62
C THR A 381 -1.49 -17.08 10.89
N PHE A 382 -1.77 -17.09 9.58
CA PHE A 382 -1.72 -18.29 8.73
C PHE A 382 -0.30 -18.87 8.67
N SER A 383 0.71 -18.00 8.54
CA SER A 383 2.12 -18.40 8.62
C SER A 383 2.46 -19.00 9.99
N GLY A 384 1.97 -18.38 11.08
CA GLY A 384 2.12 -18.92 12.44
C GLY A 384 1.53 -20.32 12.59
N GLY A 385 0.33 -20.54 12.03
CA GLY A 385 -0.31 -21.86 12.03
C GLY A 385 0.53 -22.92 11.28
N MET A 386 1.03 -22.59 10.09
CA MET A 386 1.91 -23.49 9.32
C MET A 386 3.24 -23.78 10.04
N ALA A 387 3.82 -22.75 10.67
CA ALA A 387 5.06 -22.90 11.42
C ALA A 387 4.87 -23.80 12.66
N LYS A 388 3.71 -23.71 13.33
CA LYS A 388 3.35 -24.55 14.47
C LYS A 388 3.34 -26.03 14.09
N ASP A 389 2.95 -26.36 12.87
CA ASP A 389 2.89 -27.73 12.35
C ASP A 389 4.16 -28.15 11.56
N GLY A 390 5.24 -27.36 11.66
CA GLY A 390 6.58 -27.77 11.23
C GLY A 390 7.01 -27.29 9.85
N LEU A 391 6.28 -26.39 9.20
CA LEU A 391 6.73 -25.66 8.02
C LEU A 391 7.58 -24.44 8.40
N ILE A 392 8.24 -23.86 7.41
CA ILE A 392 9.05 -22.62 7.56
C ILE A 392 8.50 -21.59 6.57
N PRO A 393 7.48 -20.80 6.98
CA PRO A 393 6.90 -19.81 6.12
C PRO A 393 7.80 -18.58 5.97
N PHE A 394 8.05 -18.18 4.72
CA PHE A 394 8.55 -16.86 4.35
C PHE A 394 7.35 -15.99 4.01
N CYS A 395 6.96 -15.15 4.96
CA CYS A 395 5.84 -14.23 4.83
C CYS A 395 6.35 -12.86 4.37
N ASN A 396 6.07 -12.49 3.11
CA ASN A 396 6.54 -11.22 2.55
C ASN A 396 5.42 -10.18 2.53
N ILE A 397 5.61 -9.07 3.25
CA ILE A 397 4.68 -7.96 3.36
C ILE A 397 5.47 -6.66 3.18
N TYR A 398 4.90 -5.65 2.50
CA TYR A 398 5.53 -4.33 2.50
C TYR A 398 5.57 -3.74 3.92
N SER A 399 6.70 -3.14 4.29
CA SER A 399 6.94 -2.62 5.65
C SER A 399 5.80 -1.72 6.14
N SER A 400 5.31 -0.79 5.31
CA SER A 400 4.19 0.08 5.67
C SER A 400 2.86 -0.68 5.83
N PHE A 401 2.63 -1.77 5.09
CA PHE A 401 1.42 -2.58 5.18
C PHE A 401 1.45 -3.57 6.35
N ALA A 402 2.65 -4.00 6.76
CA ALA A 402 2.83 -4.85 7.93
C ALA A 402 2.34 -4.20 9.24
N GLN A 403 2.14 -2.87 9.26
CA GLN A 403 1.51 -2.16 10.38
C GLN A 403 0.13 -2.72 10.74
N ARG A 404 -0.62 -3.27 9.77
CA ARG A 404 -1.91 -3.93 10.01
C ARG A 404 -1.81 -5.28 10.71
N ALA A 405 -0.64 -5.89 10.66
CA ALA A 405 -0.38 -7.18 11.27
C ALA A 405 0.38 -7.07 12.60
N TYR A 406 0.48 -5.86 13.19
CA TYR A 406 1.29 -5.64 14.38
C TYR A 406 0.88 -6.53 15.56
N ASP A 407 -0.42 -6.64 15.83
CA ASP A 407 -0.95 -7.56 16.83
C ASP A 407 -0.63 -9.02 16.51
N ASN A 408 -0.81 -9.42 15.25
CA ASN A 408 -0.55 -10.79 14.81
C ASN A 408 0.94 -11.15 14.90
N ILE A 409 1.84 -10.18 14.64
CA ILE A 409 3.29 -10.38 14.84
C ILE A 409 3.61 -10.63 16.32
N ILE A 410 2.97 -9.90 17.23
CA ILE A 410 3.16 -10.08 18.68
C ILE A 410 2.56 -11.40 19.14
N HIS A 411 1.26 -11.60 18.90
CA HIS A 411 0.46 -12.66 19.50
C HIS A 411 0.63 -14.00 18.78
N ASP A 412 0.59 -14.01 17.44
CA ASP A 412 0.49 -15.25 16.66
C ASP A 412 1.85 -15.76 16.14
N MET A 413 2.90 -14.93 16.29
CA MET A 413 4.26 -15.27 15.84
C MET A 413 5.26 -15.22 17.01
N ALA A 414 5.51 -14.02 17.58
CA ALA A 414 6.60 -13.81 18.55
C ALA A 414 6.32 -14.42 19.92
N LEU A 415 5.08 -14.34 20.45
CA LEU A 415 4.72 -14.88 21.75
C LEU A 415 5.01 -16.38 21.86
N LEU A 416 4.79 -17.12 20.78
CA LEU A 416 5.08 -18.55 20.70
C LEU A 416 6.46 -18.86 20.11
N ASN A 417 7.24 -17.85 19.77
CA ASN A 417 8.56 -17.97 19.14
C ASN A 417 8.54 -18.93 17.93
N LEU A 418 7.56 -18.79 17.07
CA LEU A 418 7.36 -19.65 15.91
C LEU A 418 8.38 -19.35 14.81
N PRO A 419 8.89 -20.38 14.09
CA PRO A 419 9.88 -20.20 13.02
C PRO A 419 9.24 -19.63 11.74
N VAL A 420 8.68 -18.42 11.84
CA VAL A 420 8.19 -17.61 10.72
C VAL A 420 9.27 -16.62 10.32
N VAL A 421 9.59 -16.56 9.03
CA VAL A 421 10.49 -15.55 8.46
C VAL A 421 9.64 -14.44 7.86
N LEU A 422 9.47 -13.35 8.58
CA LEU A 422 8.75 -12.16 8.13
C LEU A 422 9.70 -11.28 7.31
N CYS A 423 9.46 -11.18 6.00
CA CYS A 423 10.25 -10.35 5.10
C CYS A 423 9.51 -9.03 4.86
N LEU A 424 10.07 -7.93 5.40
CA LEU A 424 9.54 -6.59 5.25
C LEU A 424 10.18 -5.92 4.03
N ASP A 425 9.50 -6.00 2.91
CA ASP A 425 9.89 -5.34 1.68
C ASP A 425 9.52 -3.85 1.72
N ARG A 426 10.22 -2.97 1.00
CA ARG A 426 10.02 -1.51 0.99
C ARG A 426 10.28 -0.87 2.36
N ALA A 427 11.26 -1.34 3.10
CA ALA A 427 11.73 -0.66 4.31
C ALA A 427 12.40 0.68 3.98
N GLY A 428 12.30 1.65 4.87
CA GLY A 428 12.83 2.99 4.68
C GLY A 428 12.03 3.83 3.69
N LEU A 429 12.69 4.79 3.05
CA LEU A 429 12.07 5.68 2.06
C LEU A 429 11.82 4.94 0.74
N VAL A 430 10.59 5.02 0.22
CA VAL A 430 10.20 4.32 -1.02
C VAL A 430 10.00 5.24 -2.23
N GLY A 431 9.98 6.56 -2.00
CA GLY A 431 9.96 7.55 -3.06
C GLY A 431 8.58 8.14 -3.36
N GLU A 432 8.13 8.01 -4.60
CA GLU A 432 7.03 8.78 -5.17
C GLU A 432 5.65 8.48 -4.58
N ASP A 433 5.48 7.37 -3.87
CA ASP A 433 4.21 7.02 -3.20
C ASP A 433 4.07 7.69 -1.81
N GLY A 434 5.14 8.29 -1.31
CA GLY A 434 5.14 9.19 -0.17
C GLY A 434 4.83 8.54 1.18
N PRO A 435 4.33 9.35 2.14
CA PRO A 435 4.23 8.99 3.55
C PRO A 435 3.39 7.76 3.85
N THR A 436 2.45 7.41 2.97
CA THR A 436 1.61 6.22 3.14
C THR A 436 2.34 4.91 2.81
N HIS A 437 3.47 4.99 2.12
CA HIS A 437 4.22 3.82 1.66
C HIS A 437 5.63 3.73 2.23
N HIS A 438 6.17 4.78 2.86
CA HIS A 438 7.48 4.72 3.52
C HIS A 438 7.47 3.69 4.65
N GLY A 439 8.41 2.74 4.61
CA GLY A 439 8.64 1.76 5.66
C GLY A 439 9.49 2.33 6.79
N ALA A 440 9.05 3.47 7.35
CA ALA A 440 9.84 4.26 8.29
C ALA A 440 9.80 3.74 9.74
N PHE A 441 8.72 3.06 10.13
CA PHE A 441 8.41 2.79 11.53
C PHE A 441 8.74 1.36 11.98
N ASP A 442 9.06 0.45 11.07
CA ASP A 442 9.23 -0.98 11.33
C ASP A 442 10.26 -1.28 12.44
N MET A 443 11.44 -0.67 12.40
CA MET A 443 12.46 -0.88 13.42
C MET A 443 11.98 -0.43 14.80
N ALA A 444 11.47 0.78 14.91
CA ALA A 444 11.00 1.33 16.17
C ALA A 444 9.80 0.57 16.75
N ALA A 445 8.88 0.14 15.90
CA ALA A 445 7.68 -0.59 16.31
C ALA A 445 7.98 -2.04 16.74
N LEU A 446 8.88 -2.72 16.03
CA LEU A 446 9.14 -4.15 16.26
C LEU A 446 10.22 -4.40 17.32
N ARG A 447 11.14 -3.47 17.54
CA ARG A 447 12.25 -3.62 18.51
C ARG A 447 11.82 -4.02 19.93
N PRO A 448 10.73 -3.48 20.52
CA PRO A 448 10.34 -3.84 21.87
C PRO A 448 9.74 -5.24 22.01
N ILE A 449 9.35 -5.90 20.90
CA ILE A 449 8.68 -7.20 20.96
C ILE A 449 9.66 -8.31 21.37
N PRO A 450 9.38 -9.08 22.46
CA PRO A 450 10.24 -10.20 22.88
C PRO A 450 10.33 -11.31 21.82
N HIS A 451 11.36 -12.13 21.88
CA HIS A 451 11.60 -13.31 21.02
C HIS A 451 11.64 -13.04 19.52
N LEU A 452 11.80 -11.78 19.12
CA LEU A 452 11.85 -11.40 17.71
C LEU A 452 13.30 -11.07 17.32
N THR A 453 13.84 -11.80 16.37
CA THR A 453 15.10 -11.43 15.70
C THR A 453 14.80 -10.43 14.59
N ILE A 454 15.54 -9.32 14.52
CA ILE A 454 15.35 -8.27 13.51
C ILE A 454 16.68 -7.98 12.82
N ALA A 455 16.74 -8.22 11.52
CA ALA A 455 17.95 -8.03 10.70
C ALA A 455 17.67 -7.13 9.49
N SER A 456 18.70 -6.42 9.04
CA SER A 456 18.67 -5.62 7.82
C SER A 456 19.96 -5.81 7.02
N PRO A 457 19.90 -6.39 5.81
CA PRO A 457 21.06 -6.62 4.98
C PRO A 457 21.61 -5.31 4.41
N MET A 458 22.92 -5.17 4.35
CA MET A 458 23.56 -4.02 3.73
C MET A 458 23.58 -4.12 2.18
N ASN A 459 23.57 -5.33 1.65
CA ASN A 459 23.60 -5.63 0.22
C ASN A 459 22.93 -6.97 -0.11
N GLU A 460 22.99 -7.37 -1.37
CA GLU A 460 22.35 -8.58 -1.90
C GLU A 460 22.93 -9.88 -1.31
N HIS A 461 24.24 -9.96 -1.12
CA HIS A 461 24.88 -11.12 -0.50
C HIS A 461 24.39 -11.31 0.95
N GLU A 462 24.31 -10.20 1.69
CA GLU A 462 23.79 -10.21 3.08
C GLU A 462 22.31 -10.62 3.11
N LEU A 463 21.48 -10.16 2.15
CA LEU A 463 20.09 -10.59 2.08
C LEU A 463 19.97 -12.10 1.87
N ARG A 464 20.74 -12.66 0.94
CA ARG A 464 20.77 -14.11 0.70
C ARG A 464 21.21 -14.89 1.94
N ASN A 465 22.28 -14.46 2.57
CA ASN A 465 22.83 -15.09 3.77
C ASN A 465 21.88 -15.00 4.97
N LEU A 466 21.19 -13.85 5.17
CA LEU A 466 20.18 -13.73 6.22
C LEU A 466 18.96 -14.62 5.95
N MET A 467 18.49 -14.72 4.71
CA MET A 467 17.40 -15.63 4.35
C MET A 467 17.80 -17.10 4.58
N TYR A 468 19.04 -17.47 4.21
CA TYR A 468 19.58 -18.80 4.50
C TYR A 468 19.65 -19.06 6.01
N SER A 469 20.16 -18.12 6.79
CA SER A 469 20.30 -18.25 8.24
C SER A 469 18.95 -18.36 8.95
N ALA A 470 17.96 -17.57 8.52
CA ALA A 470 16.63 -17.54 9.13
C ALA A 470 15.86 -18.86 9.07
N GLN A 471 16.15 -19.72 8.07
CA GLN A 471 15.50 -21.03 7.92
C GLN A 471 16.21 -22.18 8.68
N LEU A 472 17.35 -21.91 9.30
CA LEU A 472 18.09 -22.91 10.05
C LEU A 472 17.35 -23.27 11.36
N PRO A 473 17.62 -24.46 11.95
CA PRO A 473 16.97 -24.86 13.20
C PRO A 473 17.18 -23.88 14.35
N ASN A 474 16.15 -23.72 15.17
CA ASN A 474 16.18 -22.93 16.42
C ASN A 474 16.33 -21.40 16.26
N GLN A 475 16.06 -20.86 15.07
CA GLN A 475 16.12 -19.40 14.87
C GLN A 475 14.90 -18.67 15.45
N GLY A 476 13.76 -19.35 15.65
CA GLY A 476 12.54 -18.73 16.14
C GLY A 476 11.93 -17.72 15.16
N SER A 477 11.28 -16.71 15.72
CA SER A 477 10.63 -15.64 14.93
C SER A 477 11.66 -14.67 14.37
N TYR A 478 11.70 -14.53 13.02
CA TYR A 478 12.77 -13.79 12.36
C TYR A 478 12.21 -12.73 11.39
N VAL A 479 12.70 -11.52 11.47
CA VAL A 479 12.35 -10.39 10.58
C VAL A 479 13.56 -9.99 9.76
N ILE A 480 13.40 -9.92 8.44
CA ILE A 480 14.39 -9.39 7.51
C ILE A 480 13.78 -8.20 6.79
N ARG A 481 14.30 -6.98 7.01
CA ARG A 481 13.84 -5.77 6.35
C ARG A 481 14.81 -5.33 5.26
N TYR A 482 14.30 -4.98 4.07
CA TYR A 482 15.10 -4.53 2.94
C TYR A 482 14.35 -3.49 2.08
N PRO A 483 15.06 -2.60 1.35
CA PRO A 483 14.45 -1.46 0.68
C PRO A 483 13.80 -1.80 -0.66
N ARG A 484 13.04 -0.85 -1.19
CA ARG A 484 12.66 -0.77 -2.59
C ARG A 484 13.86 -0.37 -3.45
N GLY A 485 13.97 -0.93 -4.65
CA GLY A 485 14.94 -0.50 -5.66
C GLY A 485 16.10 -1.47 -5.83
N ASN A 486 17.09 -1.01 -6.58
CA ASN A 486 18.25 -1.81 -6.91
C ASN A 486 19.23 -1.88 -5.73
N GLY A 487 19.95 -3.00 -5.65
CA GLY A 487 21.08 -3.15 -4.75
C GLY A 487 22.34 -2.45 -5.26
N VAL A 488 23.48 -2.96 -4.82
CA VAL A 488 24.81 -2.38 -5.15
C VAL A 488 25.76 -3.34 -5.87
N LEU A 489 25.42 -4.65 -5.90
CA LEU A 489 26.26 -5.69 -6.46
C LEU A 489 25.67 -6.22 -7.77
N VAL A 490 26.43 -6.11 -8.86
CA VAL A 490 26.07 -6.74 -10.16
C VAL A 490 26.20 -8.26 -10.05
N ASP A 491 27.31 -8.75 -9.47
CA ASP A 491 27.52 -10.16 -9.14
C ASP A 491 26.93 -10.45 -7.75
N TRP A 492 25.62 -10.58 -7.69
CA TRP A 492 24.85 -10.70 -6.45
C TRP A 492 24.65 -12.14 -5.96
N LYS A 493 24.92 -13.15 -6.80
CA LYS A 493 24.78 -14.57 -6.43
C LYS A 493 26.07 -15.07 -5.79
N ASN A 494 26.08 -15.15 -4.48
CA ASN A 494 27.12 -15.83 -3.72
C ASN A 494 26.67 -17.24 -3.31
N GLN A 495 27.62 -18.07 -2.91
CA GLN A 495 27.32 -19.24 -2.06
C GLN A 495 26.75 -18.71 -0.74
N MET A 496 25.56 -19.20 -0.35
CA MET A 496 24.94 -18.78 0.89
C MET A 496 25.66 -19.34 2.10
N GLU A 497 25.92 -18.49 3.08
CA GLU A 497 26.61 -18.82 4.32
C GLU A 497 25.76 -18.40 5.53
N GLU A 498 25.89 -19.10 6.63
CA GLU A 498 25.24 -18.74 7.88
C GLU A 498 25.84 -17.45 8.46
N ILE A 499 24.95 -16.50 8.76
CA ILE A 499 25.27 -15.35 9.62
C ILE A 499 24.75 -15.68 11.01
N LYS A 500 25.65 -15.82 11.97
CA LYS A 500 25.26 -16.05 13.36
C LYS A 500 24.39 -14.89 13.87
N THR A 501 23.22 -15.24 14.37
CA THR A 501 22.26 -14.26 14.90
C THR A 501 22.87 -13.37 15.96
N GLY A 502 22.67 -12.06 15.84
CA GLY A 502 23.19 -11.05 16.76
C GLY A 502 24.68 -10.71 16.54
N THR A 503 25.25 -11.04 15.38
CA THR A 503 26.65 -10.66 15.06
C THR A 503 26.71 -9.57 14.01
N GLY A 504 27.26 -8.43 14.39
CA GLY A 504 27.65 -7.36 13.48
C GLY A 504 29.02 -7.61 12.83
N ARG A 505 29.52 -6.62 12.12
CA ARG A 505 30.87 -6.67 11.55
C ARG A 505 31.52 -5.28 11.51
N LYS A 506 32.84 -5.27 11.64
CA LYS A 506 33.65 -4.09 11.36
C LYS A 506 33.97 -4.05 9.87
N LEU A 507 33.57 -2.97 9.21
CA LEU A 507 33.83 -2.74 7.79
C LEU A 507 35.14 -2.00 7.55
N LYS A 508 35.51 -1.14 8.52
CA LYS A 508 36.71 -0.30 8.44
C LYS A 508 37.24 0.01 9.85
N ASP A 509 38.56 -0.02 10.01
CA ASP A 509 39.23 0.45 11.23
C ASP A 509 39.35 1.99 11.26
N GLY A 510 39.40 2.54 12.46
CA GLY A 510 39.58 3.97 12.72
C GLY A 510 39.69 4.22 14.21
N ASP A 511 40.09 5.45 14.62
CA ASP A 511 40.44 5.76 15.99
C ASP A 511 39.70 6.98 16.57
N ASP A 512 39.13 7.88 15.73
CA ASP A 512 38.52 9.14 16.19
C ASP A 512 37.01 9.02 16.40
N ILE A 513 36.29 8.47 15.39
CA ILE A 513 34.84 8.38 15.37
C ILE A 513 34.43 6.95 15.00
N ALA A 514 33.46 6.39 15.69
CA ALA A 514 32.77 5.18 15.27
C ALA A 514 31.47 5.53 14.52
N VAL A 515 31.35 5.10 13.26
CA VAL A 515 30.11 5.13 12.50
C VAL A 515 29.46 3.76 12.61
N ILE A 516 28.23 3.71 13.13
CA ILE A 516 27.45 2.48 13.27
C ILE A 516 26.25 2.58 12.32
N THR A 517 26.11 1.63 11.41
CA THR A 517 25.03 1.59 10.42
C THR A 517 24.22 0.31 10.52
N ILE A 518 23.01 0.32 9.97
CA ILE A 518 22.20 -0.86 9.76
C ILE A 518 21.51 -0.80 8.41
N GLY A 519 21.64 -1.88 7.62
CA GLY A 519 21.03 -1.99 6.30
C GLY A 519 21.73 -1.17 5.21
N PRO A 520 21.07 -0.97 4.05
CA PRO A 520 21.69 -0.43 2.84
C PRO A 520 22.26 0.99 2.96
N ILE A 521 21.77 1.81 3.89
CA ILE A 521 22.32 3.14 4.17
C ILE A 521 23.81 3.09 4.56
N GLY A 522 24.29 1.92 5.01
CA GLY A 522 25.70 1.68 5.29
C GLY A 522 26.59 1.85 4.06
N ASN A 523 26.09 1.62 2.83
CA ASN A 523 26.85 1.86 1.59
C ASN A 523 27.06 3.36 1.35
N ASP A 524 26.05 4.20 1.66
CA ASP A 524 26.17 5.66 1.56
C ASP A 524 27.16 6.19 2.62
N ALA A 525 27.11 5.63 3.83
CA ALA A 525 28.08 5.96 4.88
C ALA A 525 29.51 5.58 4.49
N ALA A 526 29.73 4.39 3.93
CA ALA A 526 31.04 3.95 3.46
C ALA A 526 31.60 4.89 2.37
N LYS A 527 30.74 5.31 1.43
CA LYS A 527 31.08 6.27 0.40
C LYS A 527 31.46 7.64 0.98
N ALA A 528 30.66 8.14 1.92
CA ALA A 528 30.92 9.42 2.61
C ALA A 528 32.26 9.41 3.34
N ILE A 529 32.59 8.32 4.05
CA ILE A 529 33.85 8.13 4.76
C ILE A 529 35.02 8.14 3.76
N ALA A 530 34.93 7.37 2.67
CA ALA A 530 35.99 7.31 1.67
C ALA A 530 36.25 8.67 0.99
N GLU A 531 35.20 9.42 0.69
CA GLU A 531 35.32 10.78 0.12
C GLU A 531 35.98 11.75 1.13
N LEU A 532 35.65 11.68 2.42
CA LEU A 532 36.28 12.51 3.44
C LEU A 532 37.77 12.23 3.59
N GLU A 533 38.18 10.98 3.51
CA GLU A 533 39.61 10.59 3.55
C GLU A 533 40.36 11.09 2.34
N ALA A 534 39.72 11.04 1.16
CA ALA A 534 40.30 11.58 -0.08
C ALA A 534 40.47 13.11 -0.06
N GLU A 535 39.71 13.84 0.76
CA GLU A 535 39.87 15.28 0.99
C GLU A 535 41.16 15.62 1.81
N GLY A 536 41.92 14.60 2.25
CA GLY A 536 43.20 14.76 2.95
C GLY A 536 43.12 15.30 4.37
N LYS A 537 41.94 15.19 5.03
CA LYS A 537 41.79 15.55 6.42
C LYS A 537 42.24 14.39 7.33
N PRO A 538 42.96 14.66 8.42
CA PRO A 538 43.42 13.64 9.34
C PRO A 538 42.28 13.20 10.28
N LEU A 539 41.28 12.53 9.75
CA LEU A 539 40.15 12.00 10.50
C LEU A 539 40.09 10.48 10.33
N SER A 540 40.32 9.75 11.39
CA SER A 540 40.34 8.28 11.40
C SER A 540 38.97 7.73 11.82
N ILE A 541 38.17 7.34 10.83
CA ILE A 541 36.77 6.91 11.05
C ILE A 541 36.68 5.39 10.95
N ALA A 542 36.19 4.75 12.02
CA ALA A 542 35.81 3.34 12.02
C ALA A 542 34.36 3.20 11.50
N HIS A 543 34.08 2.13 10.76
CA HIS A 543 32.73 1.83 10.29
C HIS A 543 32.32 0.42 10.68
N TYR A 544 31.15 0.32 11.32
CA TYR A 544 30.54 -0.91 11.79
C TYR A 544 29.14 -1.08 11.17
N ASP A 545 28.84 -2.29 10.71
CA ASP A 545 27.50 -2.71 10.27
C ASP A 545 26.92 -3.63 11.34
N LEU A 546 25.85 -3.20 11.99
CA LEU A 546 25.20 -3.99 13.04
C LEU A 546 24.51 -5.24 12.51
N ARG A 547 24.09 -5.27 11.24
CA ARG A 547 23.28 -6.36 10.66
C ARG A 547 21.98 -6.64 11.42
N PHE A 548 22.04 -6.69 12.75
CA PHE A 548 20.92 -7.00 13.64
C PHE A 548 20.57 -5.81 14.52
N LEU A 549 19.32 -5.41 14.47
CA LEU A 549 18.73 -4.49 15.44
C LEU A 549 18.43 -5.24 16.76
N LYS A 550 18.09 -6.54 16.64
CA LYS A 550 17.77 -7.41 17.77
C LYS A 550 18.09 -8.88 17.43
N PRO A 551 18.87 -9.57 18.28
CA PRO A 551 19.64 -8.97 19.37
C PRO A 551 20.79 -8.11 18.85
N LEU A 552 21.21 -7.13 19.64
CA LEU A 552 22.41 -6.33 19.36
C LEU A 552 23.67 -7.16 19.57
N ASP A 553 24.74 -6.85 18.84
CA ASP A 553 26.06 -7.43 19.05
C ASP A 553 26.75 -6.77 20.26
N ASN A 554 26.65 -7.40 21.42
CA ASN A 554 27.25 -6.92 22.66
C ASN A 554 28.77 -6.77 22.54
N SER A 555 29.44 -7.69 21.85
CA SER A 555 30.92 -7.67 21.74
C SER A 555 31.38 -6.49 20.87
N LEU A 556 30.68 -6.22 19.79
CA LEU A 556 30.96 -5.08 18.92
C LEU A 556 30.67 -3.76 19.64
N LEU A 557 29.55 -3.65 20.34
CA LEU A 557 29.21 -2.43 21.07
C LEU A 557 30.15 -2.21 22.29
N GLU A 558 30.63 -3.26 22.93
CA GLU A 558 31.63 -3.18 23.98
C GLU A 558 32.97 -2.66 23.44
N GLU A 559 33.43 -3.15 22.27
CA GLU A 559 34.63 -2.62 21.59
C GLU A 559 34.47 -1.13 21.32
N VAL A 560 33.33 -0.74 20.73
CA VAL A 560 33.03 0.65 20.39
C VAL A 560 32.95 1.53 21.64
N GLY A 561 32.25 1.11 22.69
CA GLY A 561 32.10 1.87 23.93
C GLY A 561 33.41 2.10 24.68
N LYS A 562 34.35 1.12 24.63
CA LYS A 562 35.67 1.24 25.21
C LYS A 562 36.59 2.18 24.43
N LYS A 563 36.47 2.19 23.12
CA LYS A 563 37.45 2.86 22.24
C LYS A 563 37.05 4.30 21.87
N PHE A 564 35.78 4.56 21.61
CA PHE A 564 35.35 5.80 20.98
C PHE A 564 34.63 6.74 21.95
N LYS A 565 34.99 8.02 21.91
CA LYS A 565 34.26 9.10 22.59
C LYS A 565 33.12 9.64 21.77
N HIS A 566 33.20 9.52 20.46
CA HIS A 566 32.18 10.00 19.50
C HIS A 566 31.66 8.84 18.66
N ILE A 567 30.36 8.67 18.66
CA ILE A 567 29.64 7.67 17.86
C ILE A 567 28.62 8.39 16.97
N VAL A 568 28.56 8.02 15.70
CA VAL A 568 27.52 8.45 14.78
C VAL A 568 26.73 7.22 14.35
N THR A 569 25.44 7.19 14.65
CA THR A 569 24.55 6.12 14.19
C THR A 569 23.75 6.58 12.97
N ILE A 570 23.62 5.73 11.94
CA ILE A 570 22.92 6.07 10.69
C ILE A 570 21.95 4.94 10.32
N GLU A 571 20.67 5.29 10.19
CA GLU A 571 19.58 4.36 9.86
C GLU A 571 18.58 4.98 8.89
N ASP A 572 17.89 4.16 8.10
CA ASP A 572 16.82 4.58 7.19
C ASP A 572 15.40 4.39 7.81
N GLY A 573 15.33 4.32 9.12
CA GLY A 573 14.12 4.32 9.93
C GLY A 573 13.98 5.61 10.74
N VAL A 574 12.85 5.76 11.45
CA VAL A 574 12.66 6.91 12.35
C VAL A 574 13.70 6.89 13.46
N ARG A 575 14.30 8.07 13.69
CA ARG A 575 15.34 8.27 14.71
C ARG A 575 14.86 7.93 16.13
N ASN A 576 13.56 8.20 16.40
CA ASN A 576 12.97 7.96 17.71
C ASN A 576 12.58 6.47 17.86
N GLY A 577 13.25 5.77 18.77
CA GLY A 577 13.01 4.35 19.03
C GLY A 577 13.69 3.38 18.05
N GLY A 578 14.42 3.87 17.03
CA GLY A 578 15.13 3.06 16.05
C GLY A 578 16.48 2.53 16.55
N MET A 579 17.39 2.24 15.62
CA MET A 579 18.71 1.66 15.90
C MET A 579 19.59 2.60 16.72
N GLY A 580 19.62 3.89 16.39
CA GLY A 580 20.39 4.87 17.16
C GLY A 580 19.91 4.99 18.61
N SER A 581 18.61 4.81 18.88
CA SER A 581 18.08 4.73 20.24
C SER A 581 18.54 3.45 20.96
N ALA A 582 18.53 2.31 20.26
CA ALA A 582 18.99 1.04 20.82
C ALA A 582 20.47 1.09 21.22
N VAL A 583 21.33 1.69 20.40
CA VAL A 583 22.75 1.89 20.70
C VAL A 583 22.92 2.82 21.91
N LEU A 584 22.18 3.93 21.99
CA LEU A 584 22.22 4.87 23.11
C LEU A 584 21.82 4.19 24.43
N GLU A 585 20.72 3.45 24.44
CA GLU A 585 20.24 2.68 25.59
C GLU A 585 21.31 1.65 26.02
N TRP A 586 21.84 0.89 25.08
CA TRP A 586 22.86 -0.11 25.35
C TRP A 586 24.11 0.51 25.98
N MET A 587 24.61 1.63 25.44
CA MET A 587 25.79 2.34 25.99
C MET A 587 25.54 2.81 27.43
N SER A 588 24.36 3.38 27.68
CA SER A 588 23.95 3.83 29.02
C SER A 588 23.87 2.68 30.01
N ASP A 589 23.22 1.56 29.63
CA ASP A 589 23.03 0.39 30.51
C ASP A 589 24.37 -0.31 30.87
N HIS A 590 25.38 -0.17 30.00
CA HIS A 590 26.73 -0.75 30.24
C HIS A 590 27.76 0.25 30.80
N GLY A 591 27.32 1.46 31.18
CA GLY A 591 28.15 2.47 31.84
C GLY A 591 29.10 3.23 30.92
N TYR A 592 28.92 3.16 29.60
CA TYR A 592 29.65 3.96 28.63
C TYR A 592 28.96 5.31 28.44
N GLN A 593 29.75 6.37 28.24
CA GLN A 593 29.23 7.75 28.07
C GLN A 593 29.83 8.44 26.83
N PRO A 594 29.75 7.84 25.63
CA PRO A 594 30.17 8.52 24.42
C PRO A 594 29.14 9.61 24.04
N THR A 595 29.60 10.63 23.32
CA THR A 595 28.69 11.54 22.62
C THR A 595 28.13 10.81 21.40
N ILE A 596 26.80 10.63 21.35
CA ILE A 596 26.13 9.91 20.24
C ILE A 596 25.33 10.87 19.40
N THR A 597 25.71 11.01 18.12
CA THR A 597 24.93 11.72 17.09
C THR A 597 24.11 10.70 16.32
N ARG A 598 22.78 10.86 16.34
CA ARG A 598 21.86 9.94 15.66
C ARG A 598 21.33 10.55 14.36
N MET A 599 21.61 9.90 13.24
CA MET A 599 21.04 10.22 11.92
C MET A 599 19.98 9.19 11.56
N GLY A 600 18.79 9.66 11.22
CA GLY A 600 17.63 8.85 10.88
C GLY A 600 16.47 9.76 10.46
N LEU A 601 15.35 9.18 10.05
CA LEU A 601 14.18 9.93 9.64
C LEU A 601 13.65 10.81 10.79
N PRO A 602 13.21 12.05 10.49
CA PRO A 602 12.72 12.99 11.49
C PRO A 602 11.41 12.52 12.14
N ASP A 603 11.01 13.22 13.20
CA ASP A 603 9.69 13.08 13.83
C ASP A 603 8.63 13.86 13.03
N ASP A 604 8.48 13.48 11.76
CA ASP A 604 7.52 14.04 10.82
C ASP A 604 7.25 13.04 9.68
N PHE A 605 6.12 13.21 8.98
CA PHE A 605 5.81 12.42 7.79
C PHE A 605 6.58 12.96 6.58
N VAL A 606 7.53 12.14 6.09
CA VAL A 606 8.34 12.51 4.92
C VAL A 606 7.47 12.55 3.66
N GLU A 607 7.57 13.61 2.91
CA GLU A 607 6.83 13.87 1.67
C GLU A 607 7.17 12.82 0.57
N HIS A 608 6.56 13.00 -0.61
CA HIS A 608 6.82 12.20 -1.81
C HIS A 608 7.86 12.87 -2.71
N GLY A 609 8.59 12.07 -3.48
CA GLY A 609 9.63 12.50 -4.41
C GLY A 609 10.51 11.32 -4.77
N THR A 610 11.63 11.53 -5.46
CA THR A 610 12.61 10.45 -5.63
C THR A 610 13.34 10.17 -4.30
N VAL A 611 13.76 8.94 -4.07
CA VAL A 611 14.49 8.57 -2.83
C VAL A 611 15.71 9.48 -2.61
N SER A 612 16.44 9.87 -3.68
CA SER A 612 17.58 10.78 -3.57
C SER A 612 17.16 12.15 -3.04
N GLN A 613 16.11 12.76 -3.61
CA GLN A 613 15.58 14.05 -3.15
C GLN A 613 15.10 13.98 -1.68
N LEU A 614 14.43 12.89 -1.32
CA LEU A 614 13.94 12.71 0.05
C LEU A 614 15.10 12.56 1.05
N ARG A 615 16.17 11.83 0.68
CA ARG A 615 17.37 11.73 1.51
C ARG A 615 18.05 13.08 1.73
N GLU A 616 18.11 13.94 0.71
CA GLU A 616 18.60 15.32 0.85
C GLU A 616 17.76 16.12 1.87
N ILE A 617 16.41 16.04 1.77
CA ILE A 617 15.48 16.75 2.67
C ILE A 617 15.64 16.30 4.12
N VAL A 618 15.82 14.99 4.34
CA VAL A 618 15.95 14.44 5.70
C VAL A 618 17.41 14.36 6.19
N HIS A 619 18.34 14.92 5.44
CA HIS A 619 19.77 14.94 5.75
C HIS A 619 20.40 13.54 5.92
N LEU A 620 20.00 12.59 5.09
CA LEU A 620 20.55 11.23 5.01
C LEU A 620 21.27 10.96 3.67
N ASP A 621 21.53 11.98 2.89
CA ASP A 621 22.36 11.91 1.68
C ASP A 621 23.85 11.92 2.02
N ASN A 622 24.67 11.58 1.02
CA ASN A 622 26.13 11.49 1.19
C ASN A 622 26.79 12.78 1.71
N ASN A 623 26.32 13.96 1.24
CA ASN A 623 26.88 15.24 1.68
C ASN A 623 26.51 15.54 3.13
N SER A 624 25.26 15.31 3.52
CA SER A 624 24.79 15.50 4.91
C SER A 624 25.54 14.59 5.88
N ILE A 625 25.81 13.34 5.47
CA ILE A 625 26.63 12.41 6.29
C ILE A 625 28.04 12.98 6.45
N LYS A 626 28.69 13.44 5.37
CA LYS A 626 30.04 14.06 5.44
C LYS A 626 30.06 15.28 6.37
N GLU A 627 29.12 16.19 6.24
CA GLU A 627 29.07 17.38 7.09
C GLU A 627 28.84 17.04 8.57
N THR A 628 27.99 16.03 8.85
CA THR A 628 27.81 15.53 10.22
C THR A 628 29.12 14.98 10.79
N LEU A 629 29.84 14.15 10.05
CA LEU A 629 31.13 13.59 10.47
C LEU A 629 32.18 14.68 10.70
N LYS A 630 32.25 15.72 9.84
CA LYS A 630 33.11 16.90 10.03
C LYS A 630 32.74 17.70 11.29
N ALA A 631 31.45 17.85 11.58
CA ALA A 631 30.97 18.57 12.75
C ALA A 631 31.35 17.85 14.05
N VAL A 632 31.12 16.54 14.09
CA VAL A 632 31.46 15.68 15.26
C VAL A 632 32.96 15.68 15.52
N SER A 633 33.80 15.72 14.50
CA SER A 633 35.26 15.76 14.65
C SER A 633 35.80 17.06 15.30
N ARG A 634 34.99 18.11 15.33
CA ARG A 634 35.35 19.42 15.92
C ARG A 634 34.87 19.62 17.36
N SER A 635 33.98 18.74 17.82
CA SER A 635 33.40 18.76 19.16
C SER A 635 34.16 17.86 20.12
#